data_8746effadf4de133b4ce600a3da12270
#
_entry.id   8746effadf4de133b4ce600a3da12270
#
_cell.length_a   1.000
_cell.length_b   1.000
_cell.length_c   1.000
_cell.angle_alpha   90.00
_cell.angle_beta   90.00
_cell.angle_gamma   90.00
#
_symmetry.space_group_name_H-M   'P 1'
#
loop_
_entity.id
_entity.type
_entity.pdbx_description
1 polymer ?
#
loop_
_entity_poly.entity_id
_entity_poly.type
_entity_poly.pdbx_seq_one_letter_code
_entity_poly.pdbx_strand_id
1 'polypeptide(L)'
;KFLGIQKIVSEETELTGAKLFEGLLLGGESIYETPEKEEEKKRQDLDLKVPWYQVGSGTKTYMVGLLPEESGKDVENEDLPTLIWRNGMDKGSVFAVVGDYLKDSSASGFLDGMLAEAFPYALYPVVNAQNLSMVDFPVFADENNGEIQKLYSESVTGMVRDIMWPSLISITEQS
;
A
#
# COMPACT_ATOMS: atom_id res chain seq x y z
N LYS A 1 -9.28 22.71 15.61
CA LYS A 1 -8.85 22.05 16.87
C LYS A 1 -9.01 20.53 16.85
N PHE A 2 -10.13 19.99 16.34
CA PHE A 2 -10.41 18.55 16.35
C PHE A 2 -9.43 17.75 15.49
N LEU A 3 -9.17 18.16 14.25
CA LEU A 3 -8.25 17.49 13.34
C LEU A 3 -6.78 17.91 13.51
N GLY A 4 -6.49 18.90 14.34
CA GLY A 4 -5.13 19.40 14.49
C GLY A 4 -4.62 20.26 13.33
N ILE A 5 -5.47 20.59 12.36
CA ILE A 5 -5.12 21.46 11.23
C ILE A 5 -4.87 22.88 11.75
N GLN A 6 -3.71 23.42 11.43
CA GLN A 6 -3.29 24.76 11.78
C GLN A 6 -3.56 25.74 10.63
N LYS A 7 -3.30 25.32 9.39
CA LYS A 7 -3.45 26.15 8.21
C LYS A 7 -3.83 25.31 7.00
N ILE A 8 -4.65 25.87 6.13
CA ILE A 8 -4.91 25.40 4.78
C ILE A 8 -4.04 26.25 3.84
N VAL A 9 -3.07 25.61 3.18
CA VAL A 9 -2.14 26.31 2.30
C VAL A 9 -2.74 26.42 0.89
N SER A 10 -3.39 25.33 0.44
CA SER A 10 -4.08 25.26 -0.85
C SER A 10 -5.28 24.33 -0.75
N GLU A 11 -6.33 24.62 -1.51
CA GLU A 11 -7.50 23.73 -1.63
C GLU A 11 -7.23 22.54 -2.57
N GLU A 12 -6.35 22.73 -3.55
CA GLU A 12 -5.92 21.68 -4.48
C GLU A 12 -4.42 21.83 -4.77
N THR A 13 -3.69 20.75 -4.60
CA THR A 13 -2.24 20.67 -4.82
C THR A 13 -1.95 19.38 -5.57
N GLU A 14 -1.18 19.47 -6.65
CA GLU A 14 -0.74 18.31 -7.40
C GLU A 14 0.48 17.68 -6.73
N LEU A 15 0.46 16.36 -6.58
CA LEU A 15 1.52 15.58 -5.98
C LEU A 15 2.26 14.75 -7.06
N THR A 16 3.54 14.54 -6.85
CA THR A 16 4.38 13.63 -7.65
C THR A 16 4.64 12.30 -6.95
N GLY A 17 4.19 12.16 -5.74
CA GLY A 17 4.38 10.97 -4.93
C GLY A 17 4.00 11.19 -3.48
N ALA A 18 4.39 10.26 -2.65
CA ALA A 18 4.16 10.31 -1.22
C ALA A 18 5.33 9.70 -0.45
N LYS A 19 5.61 10.24 0.73
CA LYS A 19 6.58 9.69 1.67
C LYS A 19 5.85 9.21 2.92
N LEU A 20 6.02 7.92 3.21
CA LEU A 20 5.52 7.28 4.41
C LEU A 20 6.63 7.23 5.45
N PHE A 21 6.35 7.69 6.67
CA PHE A 21 7.24 7.62 7.82
C PHE A 21 7.01 6.33 8.61
N GLU A 22 7.98 5.96 9.43
CA GLU A 22 7.86 4.85 10.36
C GLU A 22 6.69 5.03 11.36
N GLY A 23 6.11 3.92 11.80
CA GLY A 23 5.19 3.86 12.93
C GLY A 23 3.73 3.62 12.59
N LEU A 24 3.29 3.73 11.33
CA LEU A 24 1.91 3.41 10.95
C LEU A 24 1.81 2.04 10.29
N LEU A 25 2.68 1.74 9.34
CA LEU A 25 2.72 0.46 8.66
C LEU A 25 3.96 -0.34 9.09
N LEU A 26 3.80 -1.65 9.18
CA LEU A 26 4.93 -2.55 9.37
C LEU A 26 5.79 -2.52 8.10
N GLY A 27 7.08 -2.21 8.26
CA GLY A 27 8.01 -2.16 7.14
C GLY A 27 8.83 -0.88 7.03
N GLY A 28 8.53 0.12 7.85
CA GLY A 28 9.35 1.32 7.97
C GLY A 28 9.07 2.40 6.95
N GLU A 29 10.03 3.26 6.74
CA GLU A 29 9.96 4.41 5.86
C GLU A 29 9.99 3.99 4.37
N SER A 30 9.08 4.53 3.59
CA SER A 30 8.99 4.26 2.15
C SER A 30 8.65 5.52 1.37
N ILE A 31 9.26 5.66 0.19
CA ILE A 31 8.99 6.74 -0.75
C ILE A 31 8.34 6.12 -1.99
N TYR A 32 7.20 6.68 -2.38
CA TYR A 32 6.43 6.30 -3.56
C TYR A 32 6.45 7.46 -4.55
N GLU A 33 7.04 7.27 -5.70
CA GLU A 33 7.05 8.25 -6.78
C GLU A 33 6.03 7.88 -7.85
N THR A 34 5.38 8.88 -8.40
CA THR A 34 4.43 8.67 -9.50
C THR A 34 5.20 8.40 -10.79
N PRO A 35 4.84 7.34 -11.54
CA PRO A 35 5.46 7.09 -12.84
C PRO A 35 5.26 8.26 -13.80
N GLU A 36 6.23 8.51 -14.66
CA GLU A 36 6.12 9.56 -15.69
C GLU A 36 5.08 9.23 -16.78
N LYS A 37 4.83 7.94 -17.03
CA LYS A 37 3.92 7.50 -18.10
C LYS A 37 2.47 7.53 -17.64
N GLU A 38 1.62 8.19 -18.41
CA GLU A 38 0.18 8.31 -18.14
C GLU A 38 -0.57 6.98 -18.00
N GLU A 39 -0.13 5.93 -18.73
CA GLU A 39 -0.73 4.60 -18.61
C GLU A 39 -0.40 3.90 -17.27
N GLU A 40 0.77 4.20 -16.72
CA GLU A 40 1.20 3.69 -15.41
C GLU A 40 0.61 4.51 -14.28
N LYS A 41 0.43 5.82 -14.44
CA LYS A 41 -0.28 6.69 -13.48
C LYS A 41 -1.70 6.21 -13.19
N LYS A 42 -2.42 5.75 -14.22
CA LYS A 42 -3.78 5.23 -14.07
C LYS A 42 -3.89 3.93 -13.27
N ARG A 43 -2.78 3.25 -13.03
CA ARG A 43 -2.73 2.00 -12.25
C ARG A 43 -2.34 2.24 -10.79
N GLN A 44 -2.01 3.47 -10.44
CA GLN A 44 -1.65 3.81 -9.07
C GLN A 44 -2.85 4.37 -8.32
N ASP A 45 -3.07 3.84 -7.13
CA ASP A 45 -4.12 4.26 -6.20
C ASP A 45 -3.72 5.52 -5.40
N LEU A 46 -2.73 6.28 -5.88
CA LEU A 46 -2.32 7.53 -5.28
C LEU A 46 -3.21 8.66 -5.78
N ASP A 47 -3.86 9.33 -4.86
CA ASP A 47 -4.60 10.56 -5.15
C ASP A 47 -3.59 11.68 -5.40
N LEU A 48 -3.47 12.10 -6.67
CA LEU A 48 -2.46 13.08 -7.09
C LEU A 48 -2.90 14.53 -6.88
N LYS A 49 -4.17 14.75 -6.52
CA LYS A 49 -4.72 16.08 -6.27
C LYS A 49 -5.40 16.11 -4.92
N VAL A 50 -4.75 16.77 -3.99
CA VAL A 50 -5.18 16.83 -2.60
C VAL A 50 -5.13 18.25 -2.06
N PRO A 51 -5.93 18.59 -1.04
CA PRO A 51 -5.74 19.83 -0.31
C PRO A 51 -4.44 19.78 0.51
N TRP A 52 -3.74 20.90 0.57
CA TRP A 52 -2.53 21.05 1.34
C TRP A 52 -2.85 21.57 2.74
N TYR A 53 -2.77 20.70 3.71
CA TYR A 53 -2.90 21.02 5.14
C TYR A 53 -1.53 21.05 5.81
N GLN A 54 -1.31 22.09 6.61
CA GLN A 54 -0.28 22.11 7.64
C GLN A 54 -0.91 21.79 8.99
N VAL A 55 -0.30 20.87 9.72
CA VAL A 55 -0.78 20.41 11.03
C VAL A 55 0.04 21.01 12.17
N GLY A 56 -0.54 21.10 13.34
CA GLY A 56 0.10 21.68 14.49
C GLY A 56 1.07 20.74 15.22
N SER A 57 1.89 21.28 16.12
CA SER A 57 2.91 20.55 16.88
C SER A 57 2.38 19.44 17.79
N GLY A 58 1.07 19.37 18.04
CA GLY A 58 0.42 18.30 18.81
C GLY A 58 0.03 17.07 17.97
N THR A 59 0.35 17.07 16.69
CA THR A 59 0.04 15.98 15.76
C THR A 59 1.27 15.12 15.48
N LYS A 60 1.04 13.85 15.18
CA LYS A 60 2.04 12.93 14.65
C LYS A 60 1.70 12.66 13.18
N THR A 61 2.59 13.03 12.28
CA THR A 61 2.45 12.81 10.84
C THR A 61 3.03 11.46 10.45
N TYR A 62 2.31 10.72 9.64
CA TYR A 62 2.72 9.40 9.12
C TYR A 62 2.98 9.39 7.63
N MET A 63 2.33 10.30 6.88
CA MET A 63 2.48 10.36 5.44
C MET A 63 2.37 11.79 4.95
N VAL A 64 3.28 12.17 4.04
CA VAL A 64 3.27 13.47 3.37
C VAL A 64 3.31 13.31 1.86
N GLY A 65 2.75 14.27 1.14
CA GLY A 65 2.82 14.33 -0.32
C GLY A 65 4.10 14.97 -0.80
N LEU A 66 4.66 14.47 -1.90
CA LEU A 66 5.80 15.08 -2.59
C LEU A 66 5.30 16.06 -3.63
N LEU A 67 5.95 17.20 -3.70
CA LEU A 67 5.63 18.28 -4.64
C LEU A 67 6.46 18.15 -5.93
N PRO A 68 5.93 18.59 -7.10
CA PRO A 68 6.71 18.69 -8.31
C PRO A 68 7.95 19.58 -8.12
N GLU A 69 9.08 19.19 -8.68
CA GLU A 69 10.34 19.99 -8.64
C GLU A 69 10.15 21.40 -9.19
N GLU A 70 9.28 21.55 -10.19
CA GLU A 70 8.95 22.82 -10.83
C GLU A 70 8.20 23.80 -9.90
N SER A 71 7.72 23.36 -8.76
CA SER A 71 7.06 24.24 -7.79
C SER A 71 8.01 25.30 -7.18
N GLY A 72 9.32 25.18 -7.44
CA GLY A 72 10.36 26.20 -7.16
C GLY A 72 10.51 26.55 -5.67
N LYS A 73 9.93 25.76 -4.79
CA LYS A 73 10.00 25.93 -3.34
C LYS A 73 10.79 24.79 -2.73
N ASP A 74 11.94 25.10 -2.17
CA ASP A 74 12.58 24.23 -1.18
C ASP A 74 11.65 24.16 0.04
N VAL A 75 10.80 23.13 0.07
CA VAL A 75 9.85 22.89 1.17
C VAL A 75 10.47 21.80 2.04
N GLU A 76 10.71 22.13 3.32
CA GLU A 76 11.18 21.14 4.27
C GLU A 76 10.11 20.05 4.47
N ASN A 77 10.55 18.82 4.82
CA ASN A 77 9.61 17.68 5.01
C ASN A 77 8.47 17.98 5.98
N GLU A 78 8.70 18.85 6.97
CA GLU A 78 7.70 19.24 7.97
C GLU A 78 6.60 20.15 7.40
N ASP A 79 6.89 20.83 6.29
CA ASP A 79 5.98 21.76 5.62
C ASP A 79 5.27 21.15 4.41
N LEU A 80 5.60 19.90 4.02
CA LEU A 80 4.94 19.20 2.90
C LEU A 80 3.45 18.95 3.19
N PRO A 81 2.63 18.77 2.12
CA PRO A 81 1.21 18.42 2.27
C PRO A 81 1.04 17.18 3.14
N THR A 82 0.40 17.33 4.29
CA THR A 82 0.17 16.20 5.21
C THR A 82 -1.00 15.36 4.73
N LEU A 83 -0.76 14.06 4.51
CA LEU A 83 -1.75 13.12 3.98
C LEU A 83 -2.36 12.23 5.06
N ILE A 84 -1.55 11.71 5.97
CA ILE A 84 -2.03 10.90 7.10
C ILE A 84 -1.38 11.41 8.38
N TRP A 85 -2.21 11.72 9.36
CA TRP A 85 -1.74 12.16 10.67
C TRP A 85 -2.69 11.77 11.80
N ARG A 86 -2.17 11.79 13.00
CA ARG A 86 -2.92 11.59 14.24
C ARG A 86 -2.88 12.86 15.09
N ASN A 87 -4.02 13.35 15.51
CA ASN A 87 -4.13 14.41 16.51
C ASN A 87 -4.48 13.80 17.87
N GLY A 88 -3.62 14.04 18.86
CA GLY A 88 -3.86 13.62 20.24
C GLY A 88 -4.81 14.56 20.96
N MET A 89 -5.69 14.01 21.77
CA MET A 89 -6.61 14.74 22.64
C MET A 89 -6.58 14.13 24.05
N ASP A 90 -7.08 14.83 25.06
CA ASP A 90 -7.05 14.38 26.47
C ASP A 90 -7.64 12.98 26.70
N LYS A 91 -8.63 12.57 25.91
CA LYS A 91 -9.35 11.29 26.07
C LYS A 91 -9.32 10.39 24.83
N GLY A 92 -8.41 10.63 23.93
CA GLY A 92 -8.31 9.83 22.71
C GLY A 92 -7.48 10.49 21.65
N SER A 93 -7.63 9.98 20.43
CA SER A 93 -6.96 10.55 19.27
C SER A 93 -7.85 10.43 18.04
N VAL A 94 -7.60 11.28 17.07
CA VAL A 94 -8.26 11.26 15.78
C VAL A 94 -7.20 11.06 14.71
N PHE A 95 -7.42 10.09 13.85
CA PHE A 95 -6.65 9.95 12.62
C PHE A 95 -7.38 10.67 11.50
N ALA A 96 -6.62 11.38 10.71
CA ALA A 96 -7.11 12.03 9.50
C ALA A 96 -6.35 11.47 8.29
N VAL A 97 -7.09 11.19 7.24
CA VAL A 97 -6.57 10.68 5.96
C VAL A 97 -7.08 11.60 4.87
N VAL A 98 -6.18 12.13 4.09
CA VAL A 98 -6.46 12.98 2.93
C VAL A 98 -6.20 12.15 1.68
N GLY A 99 -7.23 11.95 0.85
CA GLY A 99 -7.18 11.10 -0.33
C GLY A 99 -7.94 9.79 -0.17
N ASP A 100 -7.89 8.97 -1.20
CA ASP A 100 -8.72 7.78 -1.36
C ASP A 100 -8.11 6.48 -0.83
N TYR A 101 -7.03 6.57 -0.06
CA TYR A 101 -6.25 5.41 0.45
C TYR A 101 -7.06 4.38 1.23
N LEU A 102 -8.21 4.74 1.77
CA LEU A 102 -9.10 3.83 2.50
C LEU A 102 -10.14 3.13 1.62
N LYS A 103 -10.15 3.37 0.32
CA LYS A 103 -11.07 2.71 -0.61
C LYS A 103 -10.56 1.36 -1.11
N ASP A 104 -9.26 1.15 -1.10
CA ASP A 104 -8.59 0.01 -1.73
C ASP A 104 -8.19 -1.08 -0.73
N SER A 105 -7.55 -2.12 -1.22
CA SER A 105 -7.06 -3.24 -0.41
C SER A 105 -6.05 -2.81 0.66
N SER A 106 -5.35 -1.70 0.45
CA SER A 106 -4.45 -1.09 1.43
C SER A 106 -5.17 -0.56 2.68
N ALA A 107 -6.48 -0.33 2.61
CA ALA A 107 -7.28 0.19 3.73
C ALA A 107 -7.14 -0.64 5.00
N SER A 108 -7.09 -1.97 4.89
CA SER A 108 -6.94 -2.87 6.04
C SER A 108 -5.61 -2.63 6.75
N GLY A 109 -4.50 -2.48 6.01
CA GLY A 109 -3.20 -2.19 6.58
C GLY A 109 -3.14 -0.84 7.31
N PHE A 110 -3.73 0.21 6.73
CA PHE A 110 -3.83 1.51 7.38
C PHE A 110 -4.68 1.47 8.65
N LEU A 111 -5.82 0.80 8.62
CA LEU A 111 -6.70 0.66 9.79
C LEU A 111 -6.04 -0.14 10.90
N ASP A 112 -5.37 -1.24 10.59
CA ASP A 112 -4.61 -2.02 11.57
C ASP A 112 -3.47 -1.19 12.19
N GLY A 113 -2.74 -0.43 11.38
CA GLY A 113 -1.72 0.49 11.85
C GLY A 113 -2.28 1.57 12.78
N MET A 114 -3.42 2.18 12.42
CA MET A 114 -4.11 3.17 13.26
C MET A 114 -4.57 2.58 14.59
N LEU A 115 -5.07 1.35 14.60
CA LEU A 115 -5.46 0.64 15.83
C LEU A 115 -4.23 0.35 16.69
N ALA A 116 -3.13 -0.11 16.12
CA ALA A 116 -1.88 -0.35 16.83
C ALA A 116 -1.30 0.92 17.46
N GLU A 117 -1.42 2.06 16.79
CA GLU A 117 -1.00 3.37 17.31
C GLU A 117 -1.96 3.96 18.36
N ALA A 118 -3.25 3.62 18.29
CA ALA A 118 -4.26 4.17 19.21
C ALA A 118 -4.30 3.43 20.55
N PHE A 119 -3.99 2.15 20.54
CA PHE A 119 -4.11 1.29 21.73
C PHE A 119 -2.74 0.79 22.19
N PRO A 120 -2.50 0.72 23.52
CA PRO A 120 -1.23 0.22 24.06
C PRO A 120 -1.04 -1.28 23.82
N TYR A 121 -2.10 -1.99 23.43
CA TYR A 121 -2.09 -3.41 23.10
C TYR A 121 -2.79 -3.61 21.76
N ALA A 122 -2.07 -4.08 20.76
CA ALA A 122 -2.61 -4.50 19.48
C ALA A 122 -2.14 -5.92 19.17
N LEU A 123 -3.06 -6.75 18.69
CA LEU A 123 -2.73 -8.06 18.15
C LEU A 123 -2.55 -7.92 16.64
N TYR A 124 -1.36 -8.23 16.17
CA TYR A 124 -1.06 -8.29 14.75
C TYR A 124 -0.28 -9.58 14.45
N PRO A 125 -0.41 -10.13 13.24
CA PRO A 125 0.36 -11.31 12.87
C PRO A 125 1.85 -10.96 12.82
N VAL A 126 2.67 -11.67 13.60
CA VAL A 126 4.14 -11.52 13.60
C VAL A 126 4.75 -12.08 12.33
N VAL A 127 4.06 -13.02 11.70
CA VAL A 127 4.47 -13.62 10.43
C VAL A 127 3.52 -13.11 9.35
N ASN A 128 4.03 -12.34 8.41
CA ASN A 128 3.33 -12.00 7.19
C ASN A 128 3.40 -13.21 6.24
N ALA A 129 2.65 -14.26 6.60
CA ALA A 129 2.60 -15.48 5.82
C ALA A 129 1.39 -15.44 4.90
N GLN A 130 1.64 -15.38 3.62
CA GLN A 130 0.63 -15.64 2.63
C GLN A 130 0.46 -17.15 2.49
N ASN A 131 -0.71 -17.66 2.85
CA ASN A 131 -1.02 -19.07 2.66
C ASN A 131 -1.61 -19.26 1.25
N LEU A 132 -0.83 -19.82 0.36
CA LEU A 132 -1.30 -20.23 -0.95
C LEU A 132 -1.86 -21.64 -0.85
N SER A 133 -3.19 -21.76 -0.84
CA SER A 133 -3.87 -23.05 -0.89
C SER A 133 -4.32 -23.33 -2.32
N MET A 134 -3.79 -24.39 -2.91
CA MET A 134 -4.32 -24.90 -4.16
C MET A 134 -5.33 -26.01 -3.84
N VAL A 135 -6.59 -25.73 -4.20
CA VAL A 135 -7.68 -26.67 -4.06
C VAL A 135 -7.81 -27.46 -5.37
N ASP A 136 -8.06 -28.75 -5.27
CA ASP A 136 -8.22 -29.62 -6.42
C ASP A 136 -6.97 -29.80 -7.31
N PHE A 137 -5.79 -29.80 -6.71
CA PHE A 137 -4.54 -29.96 -7.45
C PHE A 137 -3.68 -31.12 -6.90
N PRO A 138 -3.15 -31.97 -7.75
CA PRO A 138 -3.61 -32.36 -9.08
C PRO A 138 -4.81 -33.30 -8.93
N VAL A 139 -5.98 -32.85 -9.30
CA VAL A 139 -7.17 -33.71 -9.22
C VAL A 139 -7.20 -34.66 -10.39
N PHE A 140 -7.15 -35.93 -10.09
CA PHE A 140 -7.61 -37.08 -10.87
C PHE A 140 -7.89 -36.78 -12.35
N ALA A 141 -6.98 -36.03 -12.97
CA ALA A 141 -7.07 -35.74 -14.40
C ALA A 141 -6.77 -37.01 -15.15
N ASP A 142 -7.50 -37.24 -16.25
CA ASP A 142 -7.16 -38.30 -17.16
C ASP A 142 -5.74 -38.11 -17.65
N GLU A 143 -4.85 -39.08 -17.34
CA GLU A 143 -3.43 -39.05 -17.69
C GLU A 143 -3.19 -38.87 -19.22
N ASN A 144 -4.16 -39.29 -20.01
CA ASN A 144 -4.13 -39.22 -21.46
C ASN A 144 -4.96 -38.06 -22.03
N ASN A 145 -5.04 -36.93 -21.28
CA ASN A 145 -5.75 -35.77 -21.78
C ASN A 145 -5.17 -35.27 -23.10
N GLY A 146 -5.95 -35.40 -24.17
CA GLY A 146 -5.48 -35.10 -25.53
C GLY A 146 -5.19 -33.62 -25.79
N GLU A 147 -5.79 -32.70 -25.04
CA GLU A 147 -5.50 -31.27 -25.14
C GLU A 147 -4.15 -30.92 -24.50
N ILE A 148 -3.85 -31.50 -23.35
CA ILE A 148 -2.56 -31.33 -22.67
C ILE A 148 -1.43 -31.90 -23.52
N GLN A 149 -1.64 -33.11 -24.07
CA GLN A 149 -0.67 -33.73 -24.92
C GLN A 149 -0.42 -32.93 -26.21
N LYS A 150 -1.46 -32.30 -26.76
CA LYS A 150 -1.35 -31.45 -27.94
C LYS A 150 -0.63 -30.13 -27.68
N LEU A 151 -0.85 -29.52 -26.52
CA LEU A 151 -0.30 -28.21 -26.17
C LEU A 151 1.14 -28.33 -25.63
N TYR A 152 1.41 -29.34 -24.82
CA TYR A 152 2.66 -29.46 -24.08
C TYR A 152 3.52 -30.64 -24.51
N SER A 153 3.03 -31.49 -25.38
CA SER A 153 3.69 -32.75 -25.83
C SER A 153 4.03 -33.69 -24.66
N GLU A 154 3.27 -33.60 -23.57
CA GLU A 154 3.49 -34.31 -22.33
C GLU A 154 2.18 -34.95 -21.83
N SER A 155 2.31 -35.95 -20.94
CA SER A 155 1.18 -36.43 -20.16
C SER A 155 0.77 -35.41 -19.08
N VAL A 156 -0.38 -35.57 -18.45
CA VAL A 156 -0.82 -34.69 -17.35
C VAL A 156 0.19 -34.71 -16.22
N THR A 157 0.70 -35.86 -15.83
CA THR A 157 1.74 -36.00 -14.80
C THR A 157 3.04 -35.31 -15.22
N GLY A 158 3.47 -35.45 -16.47
CA GLY A 158 4.63 -34.77 -17.02
C GLY A 158 4.47 -33.24 -16.98
N MET A 159 3.34 -32.74 -17.46
CA MET A 159 3.02 -31.30 -17.43
C MET A 159 3.02 -30.74 -16.01
N VAL A 160 2.42 -31.42 -15.05
CA VAL A 160 2.40 -31.01 -13.63
C VAL A 160 3.82 -30.97 -13.06
N ARG A 161 4.61 -32.03 -13.28
CA ARG A 161 5.97 -32.14 -12.72
C ARG A 161 6.94 -31.15 -13.36
N ASP A 162 6.93 -31.00 -14.68
CA ASP A 162 8.01 -30.36 -15.42
C ASP A 162 7.69 -28.90 -15.78
N ILE A 163 6.41 -28.49 -15.73
CA ILE A 163 5.95 -27.16 -16.10
C ILE A 163 5.26 -26.47 -14.93
N MET A 164 4.18 -27.06 -14.41
CA MET A 164 3.37 -26.35 -13.40
C MET A 164 4.08 -26.20 -12.07
N TRP A 165 4.69 -27.27 -11.57
CA TRP A 165 5.36 -27.25 -10.27
C TRP A 165 6.57 -26.30 -10.22
N PRO A 166 7.49 -26.32 -11.20
CA PRO A 166 8.58 -25.35 -11.27
C PRO A 166 8.09 -23.90 -11.42
N SER A 167 7.04 -23.67 -12.22
CA SER A 167 6.46 -22.33 -12.37
C SER A 167 5.87 -21.82 -11.06
N LEU A 168 5.21 -22.68 -10.32
CA LEU A 168 4.66 -22.33 -9.01
C LEU A 168 5.75 -21.96 -8.01
N ILE A 169 6.80 -22.78 -7.92
CA ILE A 169 7.96 -22.49 -7.06
C ILE A 169 8.56 -21.14 -7.43
N SER A 170 8.77 -20.89 -8.72
CA SER A 170 9.33 -19.62 -9.20
C SER A 170 8.48 -18.41 -8.82
N ILE A 171 7.15 -18.52 -8.87
CA ILE A 171 6.23 -17.45 -8.45
C ILE A 171 6.32 -17.22 -6.95
N THR A 172 6.39 -18.28 -6.15
CA THR A 172 6.46 -18.14 -4.69
C THR A 172 7.82 -17.67 -4.18
N GLU A 173 8.90 -17.87 -4.93
CA GLU A 173 10.24 -17.35 -4.59
C GLU A 173 10.43 -15.88 -4.98
N GLN A 174 9.58 -15.31 -5.84
CA GLN A 174 9.64 -13.92 -6.28
C GLN A 174 8.73 -13.00 -5.47
N SER A 175 7.89 -13.54 -4.61
CA SER A 175 6.99 -12.78 -3.71
C SER A 175 7.60 -12.65 -2.32
#